data_3ae3a5821e07ab9fe61097d1adbd60a2
#
_entry.id   3ae3a5821e07ab9fe61097d1adbd60a2
#
_cell.length_a   1.000
_cell.length_b   1.000
_cell.length_c   1.000
_cell.angle_alpha   90.00
_cell.angle_beta   90.00
_cell.angle_gamma   90.00
#
_symmetry.space_group_name_H-M   'P 1'
#
loop_
_entity.id
_entity.type
_entity.pdbx_description
1 polymer ?
#
loop_
_entity_poly.entity_id
_entity_poly.type
_entity_poly.pdbx_seq_one_letter_code
_entity_poly.pdbx_strand_id
1 'polypeptide(L)'
;MKTDYEFLKTDIDGHILTVTINRPERMNALHPPAHAEFDEVWNEFDKDENLWVGIVTGEGDRAFSAGNDLKFQAEAGGKMDINMASSGFAGLTSRFNLTKPLIAAVNGVSMGGGFEIALACDLIVASTNAKFALPEPKVGLAALAGGMQRLPRQIGMKNALGMMLTGRHVSAEEGKSLGFVNEVVEPENLLSAAKAWAKQIEECSPMSIRATKQVAYENFNEPDLEKSMKAHYSAVKELFGLSLIHISEPTRLSLI
;
A
#
# COMPACT_ATOMS: atom_id res chain seq x y z
N MET A 1 8.99 16.14 8.37
CA MET A 1 7.93 15.88 7.37
C MET A 1 7.11 17.14 7.17
N LYS A 2 6.82 17.51 5.91
CA LYS A 2 5.92 18.60 5.55
C LYS A 2 4.50 18.25 6.01
N THR A 3 3.73 19.26 6.45
CA THR A 3 2.39 19.06 7.02
C THR A 3 1.28 19.80 6.23
N ASP A 4 1.65 20.64 5.28
CA ASP A 4 0.77 21.52 4.51
C ASP A 4 0.65 21.07 3.05
N TYR A 5 0.26 19.81 2.83
CA TYR A 5 -0.09 19.28 1.53
C TYR A 5 -1.50 19.75 1.11
N GLU A 6 -1.72 19.97 -0.17
CA GLU A 6 -3.03 20.35 -0.72
C GLU A 6 -3.95 19.12 -0.87
N PHE A 7 -3.40 18.01 -1.34
CA PHE A 7 -4.14 16.80 -1.73
C PHE A 7 -4.01 15.64 -0.75
N LEU A 8 -3.20 15.80 0.29
CA LEU A 8 -2.99 14.83 1.35
C LEU A 8 -3.18 15.45 2.72
N LYS A 9 -3.42 14.61 3.71
CA LYS A 9 -3.22 14.92 5.13
C LYS A 9 -2.25 13.91 5.71
N THR A 10 -1.40 14.33 6.63
CA THR A 10 -0.47 13.45 7.36
C THR A 10 -0.71 13.54 8.86
N ASP A 11 -0.68 12.42 9.54
CA ASP A 11 -0.74 12.30 11.00
C ASP A 11 0.35 11.34 11.46
N ILE A 12 1.04 11.67 12.56
CA ILE A 12 2.09 10.84 13.15
C ILE A 12 1.69 10.48 14.56
N ASP A 13 1.65 9.18 14.85
CA ASP A 13 1.35 8.61 16.16
C ASP A 13 2.49 7.63 16.52
N GLY A 14 3.44 8.09 17.34
CA GLY A 14 4.66 7.34 17.63
C GLY A 14 5.49 7.11 16.37
N HIS A 15 5.66 5.86 15.97
CA HIS A 15 6.41 5.47 14.77
C HIS A 15 5.50 5.20 13.55
N ILE A 16 4.22 5.51 13.65
CA ILE A 16 3.21 5.27 12.61
C ILE A 16 2.92 6.58 11.87
N LEU A 17 3.12 6.59 10.56
CA LEU A 17 2.65 7.64 9.67
C LEU A 17 1.29 7.24 9.07
N THR A 18 0.27 8.07 9.22
CA THR A 18 -0.98 7.94 8.48
C THR A 18 -1.04 9.00 7.38
N VAL A 19 -1.21 8.56 6.13
CA VAL A 19 -1.39 9.42 4.95
C VAL A 19 -2.82 9.28 4.47
N THR A 20 -3.58 10.38 4.48
CA THR A 20 -4.97 10.40 4.04
C THR A 20 -5.08 11.10 2.69
N ILE A 21 -5.64 10.45 1.69
CA ILE A 21 -5.96 11.05 0.39
C ILE A 21 -7.08 12.06 0.61
N ASN A 22 -6.85 13.34 0.31
CA ASN A 22 -7.76 14.43 0.68
C ASN A 22 -8.39 15.11 -0.54
N ARG A 23 -9.18 14.35 -1.31
CA ARG A 23 -9.98 14.85 -2.45
C ARG A 23 -11.38 14.21 -2.45
N PRO A 24 -12.15 14.28 -1.34
CA PRO A 24 -13.43 13.55 -1.20
C PRO A 24 -14.48 13.98 -2.23
N GLU A 25 -14.45 15.24 -2.71
CA GLU A 25 -15.33 15.77 -3.76
C GLU A 25 -15.09 15.12 -5.14
N ARG A 26 -13.90 14.52 -5.34
CA ARG A 26 -13.51 13.74 -6.51
C ARG A 26 -13.41 12.24 -6.22
N MET A 27 -14.06 11.74 -5.18
CA MET A 27 -13.94 10.32 -4.74
C MET A 27 -12.48 9.91 -4.51
N ASN A 28 -11.66 10.83 -4.01
CA ASN A 28 -10.24 10.64 -3.78
C ASN A 28 -9.46 10.18 -5.04
N ALA A 29 -9.94 10.55 -6.23
CA ALA A 29 -9.20 10.32 -7.48
C ALA A 29 -7.94 11.18 -7.54
N LEU A 30 -6.87 10.63 -8.12
CA LEU A 30 -5.55 11.25 -8.14
C LEU A 30 -5.22 11.84 -9.52
N HIS A 31 -4.49 12.95 -9.50
CA HIS A 31 -4.00 13.69 -10.65
C HIS A 31 -2.51 14.02 -10.46
N PRO A 32 -1.79 14.51 -11.49
CA PRO A 32 -0.34 14.70 -11.41
C PRO A 32 0.16 15.48 -10.18
N PRO A 33 -0.45 16.62 -9.76
CA PRO A 33 -0.03 17.30 -8.53
C PRO A 33 -0.15 16.41 -7.26
N ALA A 34 -1.23 15.63 -7.13
CA ALA A 34 -1.38 14.73 -5.99
C ALA A 34 -0.32 13.61 -6.01
N HIS A 35 0.04 13.09 -7.19
CA HIS A 35 1.12 12.11 -7.30
C HIS A 35 2.47 12.67 -6.83
N ALA A 36 2.76 13.95 -7.11
CA ALA A 36 3.97 14.61 -6.67
C ALA A 36 4.03 14.73 -5.13
N GLU A 37 2.93 15.10 -4.48
CA GLU A 37 2.85 15.15 -3.02
C GLU A 37 3.02 13.76 -2.39
N PHE A 38 2.41 12.73 -2.99
CA PHE A 38 2.60 11.35 -2.55
C PHE A 38 4.05 10.90 -2.66
N ASP A 39 4.73 11.22 -3.77
CA ASP A 39 6.15 10.88 -3.94
C ASP A 39 7.01 11.56 -2.87
N GLU A 40 6.75 12.84 -2.59
CA GLU A 40 7.43 13.59 -1.53
C GLU A 40 7.23 12.92 -0.15
N VAL A 41 5.97 12.64 0.24
CA VAL A 41 5.68 12.07 1.56
C VAL A 41 6.30 10.69 1.77
N TRP A 42 6.28 9.83 0.73
CA TRP A 42 6.90 8.51 0.85
C TRP A 42 8.43 8.56 0.81
N ASN A 43 9.03 9.55 0.14
CA ASN A 43 10.47 9.79 0.20
C ASN A 43 10.90 10.26 1.59
N GLU A 44 10.13 11.12 2.25
CA GLU A 44 10.38 11.54 3.63
C GLU A 44 10.17 10.38 4.61
N PHE A 45 9.07 9.61 4.46
CA PHE A 45 8.80 8.44 5.28
C PHE A 45 9.95 7.41 5.21
N ASP A 46 10.46 7.13 4.01
CA ASP A 46 11.54 6.16 3.83
C ASP A 46 12.82 6.58 4.55
N LYS A 47 13.14 7.89 4.52
CA LYS A 47 14.35 8.47 5.12
C LYS A 47 14.27 8.67 6.64
N ASP A 48 13.08 8.87 7.19
CA ASP A 48 12.91 9.18 8.62
C ASP A 48 13.03 7.89 9.45
N GLU A 49 14.14 7.74 10.19
CA GLU A 49 14.42 6.57 11.02
C GLU A 49 13.42 6.40 12.19
N ASN A 50 12.71 7.47 12.57
CA ASN A 50 11.69 7.41 13.61
C ASN A 50 10.34 6.88 13.11
N LEU A 51 10.13 6.78 11.79
CA LEU A 51 8.91 6.25 11.20
C LEU A 51 9.14 4.80 10.74
N TRP A 52 8.30 3.88 11.20
CA TRP A 52 8.48 2.44 10.97
C TRP A 52 7.37 1.83 10.13
N VAL A 53 6.13 2.31 10.28
CA VAL A 53 4.95 1.79 9.59
C VAL A 53 4.17 2.93 8.93
N GLY A 54 3.74 2.75 7.68
CA GLY A 54 2.85 3.67 6.98
C GLY A 54 1.44 3.11 6.87
N ILE A 55 0.43 3.95 7.10
CA ILE A 55 -0.97 3.67 6.80
C ILE A 55 -1.42 4.63 5.70
N VAL A 56 -2.12 4.13 4.69
CA VAL A 56 -2.77 4.97 3.68
C VAL A 56 -4.29 4.75 3.72
N THR A 57 -5.06 5.84 3.70
CA THR A 57 -6.53 5.82 3.71
C THR A 57 -7.10 6.95 2.86
N GLY A 58 -8.42 7.00 2.69
CA GLY A 58 -9.12 8.07 1.99
C GLY A 58 -9.90 8.95 2.95
N GLU A 59 -10.00 10.25 2.66
CA GLU A 59 -10.86 11.18 3.41
C GLU A 59 -12.34 10.87 3.17
N GLY A 60 -13.14 10.92 4.23
CA GLY A 60 -14.58 10.67 4.21
C GLY A 60 -14.92 9.18 4.22
N ASP A 61 -16.19 8.88 3.91
CA ASP A 61 -16.80 7.55 4.03
C ASP A 61 -17.12 6.88 2.69
N ARG A 62 -16.88 7.57 1.57
CA ARG A 62 -17.34 7.11 0.25
C ARG A 62 -16.29 6.34 -0.52
N ALA A 63 -15.04 6.76 -0.45
CA ALA A 63 -13.99 6.19 -1.27
C ALA A 63 -12.62 6.23 -0.58
N PHE A 64 -11.89 5.15 -0.72
CA PHE A 64 -10.45 5.13 -0.55
C PHE A 64 -9.81 5.92 -1.70
N SER A 65 -10.02 5.48 -2.94
CA SER A 65 -9.67 6.21 -4.15
C SER A 65 -10.38 5.59 -5.37
N ALA A 66 -10.95 6.44 -6.21
CA ALA A 66 -11.49 6.04 -7.50
C ALA A 66 -10.42 5.89 -8.60
N GLY A 67 -9.14 6.02 -8.26
CA GLY A 67 -8.02 5.88 -9.18
C GLY A 67 -7.66 7.18 -9.89
N ASN A 68 -7.38 7.12 -11.20
CA ASN A 68 -6.99 8.29 -11.98
C ASN A 68 -8.15 9.28 -12.15
N ASP A 69 -7.88 10.59 -12.02
CA ASP A 69 -8.86 11.65 -12.26
C ASP A 69 -9.08 11.86 -13.77
N LEU A 70 -9.99 11.06 -14.33
CA LEU A 70 -10.33 11.12 -15.76
C LEU A 70 -10.94 12.48 -16.18
N LYS A 71 -11.57 13.22 -15.26
CA LYS A 71 -12.10 14.56 -15.54
C LYS A 71 -10.98 15.56 -15.71
N PHE A 72 -10.03 15.57 -14.77
CA PHE A 72 -8.82 16.38 -14.88
C PHE A 72 -8.07 16.08 -16.18
N GLN A 73 -7.92 14.80 -16.53
CA GLN A 73 -7.27 14.38 -17.77
C GLN A 73 -8.01 14.88 -19.01
N ALA A 74 -9.34 14.81 -19.04
CA ALA A 74 -10.14 15.33 -20.15
C ALA A 74 -10.00 16.85 -20.30
N GLU A 75 -10.03 17.58 -19.20
CA GLU A 75 -9.83 19.04 -19.14
C GLU A 75 -8.42 19.45 -19.61
N ALA A 76 -7.40 18.60 -19.35
CA ALA A 76 -6.01 18.79 -19.80
C ALA A 76 -5.74 18.33 -21.24
N GLY A 77 -6.78 18.11 -22.06
CA GLY A 77 -6.66 17.76 -23.48
C GLY A 77 -6.65 16.26 -23.77
N GLY A 78 -7.07 15.42 -22.83
CA GLY A 78 -7.33 13.98 -23.01
C GLY A 78 -6.08 13.10 -23.13
N LYS A 79 -4.89 13.66 -23.12
CA LYS A 79 -3.65 12.88 -23.14
C LYS A 79 -3.38 12.31 -21.76
N MET A 80 -3.16 10.99 -21.71
CA MET A 80 -2.66 10.35 -20.51
C MET A 80 -1.23 10.84 -20.27
N ASP A 81 -0.98 11.48 -19.14
CA ASP A 81 0.39 11.76 -18.75
C ASP A 81 1.01 10.45 -18.27
N ILE A 82 1.78 9.82 -19.14
CA ILE A 82 2.53 8.59 -18.84
C ILE A 82 3.85 8.89 -18.11
N ASN A 83 4.22 10.15 -17.93
CA ASN A 83 5.40 10.58 -17.19
C ASN A 83 5.11 10.63 -15.68
N MET A 84 4.65 9.53 -15.12
CA MET A 84 4.62 9.39 -13.66
C MET A 84 6.04 9.35 -13.11
N ALA A 85 6.23 9.80 -11.86
CA ALA A 85 7.48 9.61 -11.14
C ALA A 85 7.90 8.13 -11.20
N SER A 86 9.20 7.85 -11.11
CA SER A 86 9.73 6.48 -11.13
C SER A 86 9.13 5.57 -10.04
N SER A 87 8.59 6.17 -8.97
CA SER A 87 7.84 5.51 -7.89
C SER A 87 6.42 5.07 -8.27
N GLY A 88 5.92 5.48 -9.45
CA GLY A 88 4.63 5.06 -10.01
C GLY A 88 3.42 5.81 -9.42
N PHE A 89 2.22 5.24 -9.60
CA PHE A 89 0.96 5.82 -9.15
C PHE A 89 0.95 6.01 -7.63
N ALA A 90 0.52 7.19 -7.17
CA ALA A 90 0.57 7.59 -5.76
C ALA A 90 1.95 7.46 -5.11
N GLY A 91 3.05 7.56 -5.90
CA GLY A 91 4.40 7.41 -5.38
C GLY A 91 4.69 6.02 -4.77
N LEU A 92 3.85 5.02 -5.01
CA LEU A 92 3.91 3.70 -4.37
C LEU A 92 4.01 2.53 -5.34
N THR A 93 3.23 2.55 -6.43
CA THR A 93 3.03 1.33 -7.21
C THR A 93 4.28 0.81 -7.93
N SER A 94 5.32 1.63 -8.05
CA SER A 94 6.64 1.25 -8.58
C SER A 94 7.78 1.46 -7.58
N ARG A 95 7.47 1.64 -6.30
CA ARG A 95 8.46 1.84 -5.22
C ARG A 95 8.89 0.49 -4.64
N PHE A 96 9.67 -0.26 -5.39
CA PHE A 96 10.06 -1.63 -5.04
C PHE A 96 11.12 -1.74 -3.93
N ASN A 97 11.81 -0.65 -3.61
CA ASN A 97 12.88 -0.58 -2.61
C ASN A 97 12.41 -0.15 -1.22
N LEU A 98 11.13 0.14 -1.03
CA LEU A 98 10.59 0.51 0.28
C LEU A 98 10.47 -0.72 1.18
N THR A 99 11.36 -0.84 2.15
CA THR A 99 11.38 -1.98 3.08
C THR A 99 10.50 -1.76 4.32
N LYS A 100 10.05 -0.53 4.59
CA LYS A 100 9.11 -0.24 5.67
C LYS A 100 7.70 -0.74 5.32
N PRO A 101 6.96 -1.37 6.25
CA PRO A 101 5.61 -1.86 6.03
C PRO A 101 4.61 -0.76 5.70
N LEU A 102 3.67 -1.09 4.81
CA LEU A 102 2.54 -0.26 4.45
C LEU A 102 1.22 -1.00 4.65
N ILE A 103 0.24 -0.33 5.21
CA ILE A 103 -1.12 -0.83 5.44
C ILE A 103 -2.10 0.06 4.68
N ALA A 104 -2.92 -0.52 3.80
CA ALA A 104 -4.06 0.17 3.22
C ALA A 104 -5.28 0.02 4.14
N ALA A 105 -5.79 1.13 4.65
CA ALA A 105 -7.07 1.20 5.39
C ALA A 105 -8.16 1.67 4.41
N VAL A 106 -8.88 0.70 3.81
CA VAL A 106 -9.79 0.95 2.69
C VAL A 106 -11.19 1.26 3.21
N ASN A 107 -11.52 2.57 3.25
CA ASN A 107 -12.75 3.11 3.82
C ASN A 107 -13.97 3.12 2.89
N GLY A 108 -13.85 2.66 1.64
CA GLY A 108 -14.94 2.67 0.68
C GLY A 108 -14.51 2.19 -0.69
N VAL A 109 -14.95 2.89 -1.75
CA VAL A 109 -14.61 2.54 -3.14
C VAL A 109 -13.09 2.59 -3.37
N SER A 110 -12.53 1.51 -3.90
CA SER A 110 -11.13 1.35 -4.28
C SER A 110 -11.08 0.79 -5.70
N MET A 111 -10.97 1.67 -6.71
CA MET A 111 -11.13 1.33 -8.13
C MET A 111 -9.91 1.71 -8.94
N GLY A 112 -9.56 0.90 -9.94
CA GLY A 112 -8.46 1.17 -10.84
C GLY A 112 -7.16 1.45 -10.08
N GLY A 113 -6.52 2.60 -10.35
CA GLY A 113 -5.33 3.04 -9.62
C GLY A 113 -5.50 3.07 -8.10
N GLY A 114 -6.72 3.29 -7.58
CA GLY A 114 -6.99 3.21 -6.14
C GLY A 114 -6.84 1.78 -5.61
N PHE A 115 -7.32 0.78 -6.34
CA PHE A 115 -7.09 -0.61 -5.96
C PHE A 115 -5.63 -1.01 -6.17
N GLU A 116 -4.95 -0.46 -7.18
CA GLU A 116 -3.51 -0.70 -7.40
C GLU A 116 -2.65 -0.14 -6.27
N ILE A 117 -3.04 1.00 -5.63
CA ILE A 117 -2.42 1.50 -4.40
C ILE A 117 -2.59 0.48 -3.27
N ALA A 118 -3.81 0.00 -3.03
CA ALA A 118 -4.07 -0.98 -1.98
C ALA A 118 -3.28 -2.28 -2.20
N LEU A 119 -3.22 -2.79 -3.45
CA LEU A 119 -2.42 -3.96 -3.82
C LEU A 119 -0.90 -3.75 -3.69
N ALA A 120 -0.43 -2.50 -3.70
CA ALA A 120 0.98 -2.18 -3.48
C ALA A 120 1.36 -2.10 -2.00
N CYS A 121 0.38 -2.01 -1.09
CA CYS A 121 0.59 -2.13 0.34
C CYS A 121 0.79 -3.59 0.75
N ASP A 122 1.42 -3.80 1.91
CA ASP A 122 1.72 -5.13 2.43
C ASP A 122 0.49 -5.79 3.08
N LEU A 123 -0.38 -4.98 3.68
CA LEU A 123 -1.62 -5.41 4.32
C LEU A 123 -2.79 -4.53 3.86
N ILE A 124 -3.98 -5.13 3.79
CA ILE A 124 -5.23 -4.42 3.50
C ILE A 124 -6.22 -4.71 4.64
N VAL A 125 -6.60 -3.66 5.36
CA VAL A 125 -7.75 -3.65 6.26
C VAL A 125 -8.87 -2.90 5.55
N ALA A 126 -10.05 -3.49 5.44
CA ALA A 126 -11.15 -2.94 4.69
C ALA A 126 -12.39 -2.73 5.57
N SER A 127 -13.14 -1.66 5.34
CA SER A 127 -14.46 -1.53 5.93
C SER A 127 -15.49 -2.40 5.20
N THR A 128 -16.56 -2.80 5.89
CA THR A 128 -17.64 -3.64 5.34
C THR A 128 -18.28 -3.05 4.09
N ASN A 129 -18.26 -1.72 3.92
CA ASN A 129 -18.76 -1.00 2.74
C ASN A 129 -17.74 -0.89 1.59
N ALA A 130 -16.49 -1.35 1.77
CA ALA A 130 -15.47 -1.26 0.75
C ALA A 130 -15.78 -2.12 -0.47
N LYS A 131 -15.41 -1.60 -1.65
CA LYS A 131 -15.57 -2.28 -2.94
C LYS A 131 -14.31 -2.12 -3.77
N PHE A 132 -13.86 -3.21 -4.35
CA PHE A 132 -12.65 -3.28 -5.14
C PHE A 132 -12.95 -3.66 -6.58
N ALA A 133 -12.30 -3.02 -7.55
CA ALA A 133 -12.32 -3.44 -8.94
C ALA A 133 -11.13 -2.88 -9.72
N LEU A 134 -10.81 -3.55 -10.84
CA LEU A 134 -9.98 -3.04 -11.92
C LEU A 134 -10.87 -2.86 -13.16
N PRO A 135 -11.62 -1.74 -13.23
CA PRO A 135 -12.65 -1.54 -14.25
C PRO A 135 -12.10 -0.98 -15.57
N GLU A 136 -10.79 -0.83 -15.71
CA GLU A 136 -10.10 -0.22 -16.86
C GLU A 136 -10.58 -0.77 -18.21
N PRO A 137 -10.85 -2.09 -18.41
CA PRO A 137 -11.34 -2.60 -19.69
C PRO A 137 -12.67 -2.00 -20.14
N LYS A 138 -13.52 -1.55 -19.20
CA LYS A 138 -14.81 -0.91 -19.51
C LYS A 138 -14.66 0.46 -20.16
N VAL A 139 -13.48 1.08 -20.03
CA VAL A 139 -13.15 2.39 -20.59
C VAL A 139 -12.00 2.31 -21.62
N GLY A 140 -11.67 1.11 -22.10
CA GLY A 140 -10.62 0.92 -23.11
C GLY A 140 -9.19 1.07 -22.58
N LEU A 141 -8.99 0.93 -21.28
CA LEU A 141 -7.70 1.01 -20.61
C LEU A 141 -7.31 -0.36 -20.00
N ALA A 142 -6.14 -0.40 -19.36
CA ALA A 142 -5.66 -1.54 -18.58
C ALA A 142 -5.09 -1.06 -17.25
N ALA A 143 -5.06 -1.94 -16.24
CA ALA A 143 -4.53 -1.67 -14.90
C ALA A 143 -2.98 -1.63 -14.91
N LEU A 144 -2.41 -0.54 -15.44
CA LEU A 144 -0.99 -0.38 -15.74
C LEU A 144 -0.13 -0.01 -14.52
N ALA A 145 -0.75 0.39 -13.41
CA ALA A 145 -0.02 0.71 -12.19
C ALA A 145 0.26 -0.53 -11.30
N GLY A 146 0.31 -1.70 -11.90
CA GLY A 146 0.72 -2.95 -11.27
C GLY A 146 -0.41 -3.90 -10.89
N GLY A 147 -1.67 -3.56 -11.17
CA GLY A 147 -2.83 -4.42 -10.91
C GLY A 147 -2.74 -5.74 -11.65
N MET A 148 -2.38 -5.71 -12.93
CA MET A 148 -2.20 -6.91 -13.75
C MET A 148 -1.07 -7.82 -13.25
N GLN A 149 -0.09 -7.28 -12.55
CA GLN A 149 1.05 -8.04 -12.02
C GLN A 149 0.80 -8.54 -10.59
N ARG A 150 0.22 -7.68 -9.72
CA ARG A 150 0.05 -8.00 -8.29
C ARG A 150 -1.16 -8.90 -8.03
N LEU A 151 -2.31 -8.59 -8.64
CA LEU A 151 -3.53 -9.33 -8.34
C LEU A 151 -3.41 -10.83 -8.64
N PRO A 152 -2.88 -11.29 -9.80
CA PRO A 152 -2.68 -12.70 -10.05
C PRO A 152 -1.73 -13.41 -9.09
N ARG A 153 -0.76 -12.66 -8.56
CA ARG A 153 0.19 -13.17 -7.56
C ARG A 153 -0.43 -13.35 -6.18
N GLN A 154 -1.42 -12.52 -5.85
CA GLN A 154 -2.08 -12.54 -4.54
C GLN A 154 -3.23 -13.54 -4.47
N ILE A 155 -4.06 -13.65 -5.54
CA ILE A 155 -5.28 -14.46 -5.53
C ILE A 155 -5.32 -15.58 -6.59
N GLY A 156 -4.21 -15.78 -7.29
CA GLY A 156 -4.12 -16.76 -8.36
C GLY A 156 -4.77 -16.30 -9.68
N MET A 157 -4.30 -16.89 -10.78
CA MET A 157 -4.59 -16.44 -12.15
C MET A 157 -6.09 -16.40 -12.48
N LYS A 158 -6.84 -17.45 -12.11
CA LYS A 158 -8.26 -17.56 -12.50
C LYS A 158 -9.13 -16.51 -11.84
N ASN A 159 -8.95 -16.30 -10.53
CA ASN A 159 -9.69 -15.27 -9.79
C ASN A 159 -9.33 -13.86 -10.29
N ALA A 160 -8.05 -13.59 -10.49
CA ALA A 160 -7.57 -12.31 -10.99
C ALA A 160 -8.09 -12.01 -12.40
N LEU A 161 -8.02 -12.95 -13.34
CA LEU A 161 -8.57 -12.78 -14.69
C LEU A 161 -10.09 -12.57 -14.66
N GLY A 162 -10.81 -13.27 -13.76
CA GLY A 162 -12.25 -13.07 -13.57
C GLY A 162 -12.58 -11.62 -13.18
N MET A 163 -11.76 -10.99 -12.35
CA MET A 163 -11.91 -9.57 -11.98
C MET A 163 -11.45 -8.63 -13.10
N MET A 164 -10.25 -8.84 -13.63
CA MET A 164 -9.63 -7.91 -14.59
C MET A 164 -10.30 -7.90 -15.96
N LEU A 165 -10.73 -9.05 -16.49
CA LEU A 165 -11.37 -9.12 -17.82
C LEU A 165 -12.80 -8.61 -17.82
N THR A 166 -13.49 -8.68 -16.68
CA THR A 166 -14.88 -8.24 -16.56
C THR A 166 -15.03 -6.86 -15.94
N GLY A 167 -14.00 -6.39 -15.23
CA GLY A 167 -14.07 -5.18 -14.43
C GLY A 167 -15.16 -5.26 -13.35
N ARG A 168 -15.45 -6.50 -12.84
CA ARG A 168 -16.47 -6.68 -11.80
C ARG A 168 -16.04 -6.11 -10.48
N HIS A 169 -17.00 -5.73 -9.66
CA HIS A 169 -16.77 -5.29 -8.31
C HIS A 169 -16.71 -6.49 -7.36
N VAL A 170 -15.84 -6.40 -6.38
CA VAL A 170 -15.63 -7.37 -5.29
C VAL A 170 -15.87 -6.64 -3.97
N SER A 171 -16.67 -7.24 -3.07
CA SER A 171 -16.86 -6.72 -1.72
C SER A 171 -15.65 -6.97 -0.83
N ALA A 172 -15.59 -6.31 0.33
CA ALA A 172 -14.55 -6.55 1.34
C ALA A 172 -14.51 -8.02 1.77
N GLU A 173 -15.67 -8.62 2.04
CA GLU A 173 -15.78 -10.02 2.45
C GLU A 173 -15.33 -11.00 1.35
N GLU A 174 -15.70 -10.73 0.11
CA GLU A 174 -15.19 -11.53 -1.01
C GLU A 174 -13.68 -11.35 -1.16
N GLY A 175 -13.14 -10.12 -0.99
CA GLY A 175 -11.70 -9.83 -1.01
C GLY A 175 -10.94 -10.61 0.06
N LYS A 176 -11.52 -10.73 1.26
CA LYS A 176 -10.99 -11.56 2.35
C LYS A 176 -11.00 -13.04 1.98
N SER A 177 -12.07 -13.53 1.40
CA SER A 177 -12.17 -14.92 0.93
C SER A 177 -11.20 -15.22 -0.21
N LEU A 178 -10.93 -14.26 -1.09
CA LEU A 178 -9.94 -14.37 -2.17
C LEU A 178 -8.50 -14.27 -1.68
N GLY A 179 -8.26 -13.67 -0.50
CA GLY A 179 -6.96 -13.62 0.16
C GLY A 179 -6.17 -12.32 -0.05
N PHE A 180 -6.75 -11.26 -0.63
CA PHE A 180 -6.06 -9.97 -0.72
C PHE A 180 -6.46 -8.97 0.40
N VAL A 181 -7.55 -9.22 1.14
CA VAL A 181 -7.92 -8.45 2.32
C VAL A 181 -7.57 -9.26 3.58
N ASN A 182 -6.82 -8.66 4.50
CA ASN A 182 -6.41 -9.29 5.76
C ASN A 182 -7.54 -9.27 6.80
N GLU A 183 -8.24 -8.15 6.91
CA GLU A 183 -9.30 -7.97 7.90
C GLU A 183 -10.43 -7.10 7.35
N VAL A 184 -11.67 -7.45 7.74
CA VAL A 184 -12.86 -6.66 7.44
C VAL A 184 -13.50 -6.23 8.75
N VAL A 185 -13.80 -4.93 8.88
CA VAL A 185 -14.36 -4.31 10.08
C VAL A 185 -15.46 -3.32 9.71
N GLU A 186 -16.28 -2.93 10.67
CA GLU A 186 -17.24 -1.84 10.48
C GLU A 186 -16.53 -0.50 10.20
N PRO A 187 -17.12 0.42 9.41
CA PRO A 187 -16.48 1.65 8.97
C PRO A 187 -15.88 2.48 10.11
N GLU A 188 -16.57 2.60 11.24
CA GLU A 188 -16.14 3.34 12.43
C GLU A 188 -14.89 2.74 13.10
N ASN A 189 -14.61 1.45 12.87
CA ASN A 189 -13.47 0.73 13.44
C ASN A 189 -12.26 0.64 12.50
N LEU A 190 -12.38 1.13 11.25
CA LEU A 190 -11.37 0.90 10.23
C LEU A 190 -9.98 1.41 10.62
N LEU A 191 -9.89 2.68 10.98
CA LEU A 191 -8.60 3.29 11.29
C LEU A 191 -7.99 2.71 12.58
N SER A 192 -8.83 2.39 13.58
CA SER A 192 -8.37 1.74 14.82
C SER A 192 -7.84 0.33 14.55
N ALA A 193 -8.49 -0.44 13.67
CA ALA A 193 -8.02 -1.77 13.27
C ALA A 193 -6.69 -1.68 12.49
N ALA A 194 -6.56 -0.75 11.53
CA ALA A 194 -5.30 -0.53 10.82
C ALA A 194 -4.16 -0.11 11.78
N LYS A 195 -4.45 0.78 12.75
CA LYS A 195 -3.49 1.16 13.80
C LYS A 195 -3.14 -0.02 14.72
N ALA A 196 -4.08 -0.92 15.00
CA ALA A 196 -3.80 -2.14 15.79
C ALA A 196 -2.82 -3.07 15.08
N TRP A 197 -2.95 -3.27 13.75
CA TRP A 197 -1.96 -3.96 12.95
C TRP A 197 -0.60 -3.28 12.98
N ALA A 198 -0.56 -1.95 12.83
CA ALA A 198 0.68 -1.17 12.89
C ALA A 198 1.36 -1.29 14.25
N LYS A 199 0.61 -1.27 15.36
CA LYS A 199 1.14 -1.46 16.73
C LYS A 199 1.77 -2.84 16.91
N GLN A 200 1.14 -3.92 16.41
CA GLN A 200 1.74 -5.25 16.43
C GLN A 200 3.07 -5.31 15.66
N ILE A 201 3.18 -4.55 14.55
CA ILE A 201 4.44 -4.43 13.81
C ILE A 201 5.48 -3.64 14.62
N GLU A 202 5.08 -2.55 15.29
CA GLU A 202 5.96 -1.75 16.16
C GLU A 202 6.54 -2.56 17.34
N GLU A 203 5.82 -3.58 17.83
CA GLU A 203 6.33 -4.49 18.87
C GLU A 203 7.49 -5.37 18.39
N CYS A 204 7.72 -5.45 17.08
CA CYS A 204 8.80 -6.21 16.49
C CYS A 204 10.04 -5.34 16.20
N SER A 205 11.21 -5.95 16.06
CA SER A 205 12.41 -5.23 15.65
C SER A 205 12.26 -4.62 14.24
N PRO A 206 12.42 -3.28 14.06
CA PRO A 206 12.31 -2.65 12.76
C PRO A 206 13.21 -3.26 11.69
N MET A 207 14.44 -3.65 12.07
CA MET A 207 15.40 -4.27 11.17
C MET A 207 14.94 -5.67 10.73
N SER A 208 14.37 -6.46 11.65
CA SER A 208 13.83 -7.77 11.33
C SER A 208 12.63 -7.68 10.40
N ILE A 209 11.75 -6.70 10.60
CA ILE A 209 10.61 -6.44 9.73
C ILE A 209 11.07 -6.06 8.31
N ARG A 210 12.04 -5.13 8.19
CA ARG A 210 12.60 -4.72 6.89
C ARG A 210 13.23 -5.90 6.15
N ALA A 211 14.02 -6.72 6.86
CA ALA A 211 14.64 -7.91 6.29
C ALA A 211 13.57 -8.92 5.83
N THR A 212 12.56 -9.17 6.65
CA THR A 212 11.44 -10.08 6.31
C THR A 212 10.70 -9.62 5.07
N LYS A 213 10.34 -8.33 4.99
CA LYS A 213 9.64 -7.76 3.83
C LYS A 213 10.50 -7.87 2.57
N GLN A 214 11.76 -7.45 2.61
CA GLN A 214 12.67 -7.54 1.47
C GLN A 214 12.78 -8.97 0.96
N VAL A 215 13.08 -9.92 1.84
CA VAL A 215 13.23 -11.32 1.48
C VAL A 215 11.94 -11.88 0.86
N ALA A 216 10.77 -11.60 1.48
CA ALA A 216 9.50 -12.09 0.96
C ALA A 216 9.21 -11.60 -0.46
N TYR A 217 9.41 -10.30 -0.75
CA TYR A 217 9.14 -9.73 -2.07
C TYR A 217 10.16 -10.14 -3.13
N GLU A 218 11.45 -10.09 -2.83
CA GLU A 218 12.51 -10.41 -3.79
C GLU A 218 12.50 -11.90 -4.17
N ASN A 219 12.14 -12.78 -3.22
CA ASN A 219 12.06 -14.22 -3.46
C ASN A 219 10.76 -14.71 -4.08
N PHE A 220 9.72 -13.93 -4.08
CA PHE A 220 8.41 -14.38 -4.54
C PHE A 220 8.41 -14.92 -5.99
N ASN A 221 9.37 -14.50 -6.80
CA ASN A 221 9.51 -14.92 -8.19
C ASN A 221 10.70 -15.88 -8.45
N GLU A 222 11.46 -16.27 -7.41
CA GLU A 222 12.54 -17.26 -7.56
C GLU A 222 11.97 -18.66 -7.28
N PRO A 223 11.79 -19.50 -8.33
CA PRO A 223 11.19 -20.82 -8.17
C PRO A 223 12.11 -21.83 -7.49
N ASP A 224 13.42 -21.57 -7.49
CA ASP A 224 14.41 -22.42 -6.85
C ASP A 224 14.62 -21.99 -5.40
N LEU A 225 14.08 -22.77 -4.47
CA LEU A 225 14.16 -22.50 -3.03
C LEU A 225 15.61 -22.46 -2.53
N GLU A 226 16.47 -23.35 -3.01
CA GLU A 226 17.88 -23.40 -2.59
C GLU A 226 18.61 -22.11 -3.02
N LYS A 227 18.39 -21.68 -4.25
CA LYS A 227 18.94 -20.43 -4.79
C LYS A 227 18.39 -19.22 -4.03
N SER A 228 17.10 -19.19 -3.74
CA SER A 228 16.44 -18.18 -2.93
C SER A 228 17.08 -18.07 -1.54
N MET A 229 17.27 -19.20 -0.84
CA MET A 229 17.87 -19.24 0.50
C MET A 229 19.35 -18.86 0.52
N LYS A 230 20.07 -19.01 -0.57
CA LYS A 230 21.49 -18.64 -0.70
C LYS A 230 21.69 -17.21 -1.21
N ALA A 231 20.65 -16.51 -1.62
CA ALA A 231 20.72 -15.14 -2.10
C ALA A 231 21.13 -14.16 -0.98
N HIS A 232 21.72 -13.04 -1.38
CA HIS A 232 22.18 -12.02 -0.45
C HIS A 232 21.20 -10.83 -0.47
N TYR A 233 20.68 -10.49 0.68
CA TYR A 233 19.74 -9.39 0.90
C TYR A 233 20.39 -8.28 1.74
N SER A 234 20.28 -7.02 1.31
CA SER A 234 20.89 -5.90 2.01
C SER A 234 20.37 -5.73 3.43
N ALA A 235 19.05 -5.80 3.62
CA ALA A 235 18.45 -5.65 4.95
C ALA A 235 18.81 -6.82 5.90
N VAL A 236 19.01 -8.03 5.38
CA VAL A 236 19.52 -9.16 6.18
C VAL A 236 20.97 -8.91 6.58
N LYS A 237 21.80 -8.39 5.67
CA LYS A 237 23.19 -8.03 5.98
C LYS A 237 23.26 -6.94 7.05
N GLU A 238 22.41 -5.93 6.96
CA GLU A 238 22.29 -4.87 7.97
C GLU A 238 21.87 -5.44 9.32
N LEU A 239 20.86 -6.32 9.35
CA LEU A 239 20.41 -7.00 10.57
C LEU A 239 21.53 -7.75 11.28
N PHE A 240 22.37 -8.51 10.56
CA PHE A 240 23.51 -9.21 11.13
C PHE A 240 24.69 -8.31 11.48
N GLY A 241 24.75 -7.11 10.91
CA GLY A 241 25.75 -6.09 11.25
C GLY A 241 25.48 -5.43 12.61
N LEU A 242 24.25 -5.53 13.12
CA LEU A 242 23.93 -5.09 14.47
C LEU A 242 24.55 -6.07 15.47
N SER A 243 25.30 -5.54 16.45
CA SER A 243 25.72 -6.34 17.61
C SER A 243 24.47 -6.84 18.34
N LEU A 244 24.44 -8.11 18.76
CA LEU A 244 23.37 -8.70 19.58
C LEU A 244 23.02 -7.86 20.82
N ILE A 245 23.96 -7.03 21.29
CA ILE A 245 23.77 -6.09 22.39
C ILE A 245 22.78 -4.96 22.04
N HIS A 246 22.63 -4.60 20.76
CA HIS A 246 21.68 -3.58 20.31
C HIS A 246 20.29 -4.16 19.99
N ILE A 247 20.14 -5.49 19.93
CA ILE A 247 18.85 -6.18 19.70
C ILE A 247 18.07 -6.28 21.01
N SER A 248 18.74 -6.23 22.16
CA SER A 248 18.13 -6.32 23.49
C SER A 248 18.04 -4.92 24.12
N GLU A 249 17.05 -4.11 23.74
CA GLU A 249 16.62 -3.07 24.67
C GLU A 249 16.04 -3.74 25.92
N PRO A 250 16.41 -3.23 27.15
CA PRO A 250 16.06 -3.89 28.41
C PRO A 250 14.57 -4.11 28.66
N THR A 251 13.70 -3.46 27.91
CA THR A 251 12.24 -3.54 28.04
C THR A 251 11.61 -4.82 27.47
N ARG A 252 12.33 -5.65 26.73
CA ARG A 252 11.77 -6.86 26.11
C ARG A 252 12.14 -8.19 26.80
N LEU A 253 13.11 -8.20 27.73
CA LEU A 253 13.51 -9.40 28.48
C LEU A 253 12.56 -9.78 29.61
N SER A 254 11.48 -9.03 29.87
CA SER A 254 10.48 -9.35 30.90
C SER A 254 9.27 -10.14 30.40
N LEU A 255 9.26 -10.57 29.13
CA LEU A 255 8.12 -11.26 28.49
C LEU A 255 8.47 -12.64 27.90
N ILE A 256 9.64 -13.23 28.28
CA ILE A 256 9.98 -14.63 27.98
C ILE A 256 10.06 -15.41 29.29
#